data_ca268f56b8c48e2f1e991ceffdbafaf0
#
_entry.id   ca268f56b8c48e2f1e991ceffdbafaf0
#
_cell.length_a   1.000
_cell.length_b   1.000
_cell.length_c   1.000
_cell.angle_alpha   90.00
_cell.angle_beta   90.00
_cell.angle_gamma   90.00
#
_symmetry.space_group_name_H-M   'P 1'
#
loop_
_entity.id
_entity.type
_entity.pdbx_description
1 polymer ?
#
loop_
_entity_poly.entity_id
_entity_poly.type
_entity_poly.pdbx_seq_one_letter_code
_entity_poly.pdbx_strand_id
1 'polypeptide(L)'
;MNINKTQALQDLQKALLSINGASRRLGINTGEVVIILPRHDFSYFKNVLESGNAGLAKFYIHVDDDTFKLSGITISRNKGELSELE
;
A
#
# COMPACT_ATOMS: atom_id res chain seq x y z
N MET A 1 -9.30 21.13 3.72
CA MET A 1 -9.28 20.44 2.42
C MET A 1 -9.73 19.01 2.58
N ASN A 2 -10.59 18.59 1.73
CA ASN A 2 -11.05 17.20 1.76
C ASN A 2 -10.17 16.34 0.87
N ILE A 3 -9.64 15.30 1.45
CA ILE A 3 -8.86 14.34 0.69
C ILE A 3 -9.74 13.12 0.47
N ASN A 4 -9.91 12.78 -0.78
CA ASN A 4 -10.67 11.59 -1.12
C ASN A 4 -9.75 10.38 -0.97
N LYS A 5 -9.84 9.73 0.19
CA LYS A 5 -8.96 8.60 0.49
C LYS A 5 -9.18 7.44 -0.47
N THR A 6 -10.42 7.24 -0.89
CA THR A 6 -10.70 6.17 -1.85
C THR A 6 -10.00 6.42 -3.18
N GLN A 7 -10.06 7.66 -3.65
CA GLN A 7 -9.37 8.00 -4.90
C GLN A 7 -7.87 7.86 -4.75
N ALA A 8 -7.34 8.31 -3.60
CA ALA A 8 -5.91 8.20 -3.35
C ALA A 8 -5.46 6.73 -3.34
N LEU A 9 -6.28 5.87 -2.75
CA LEU A 9 -5.97 4.43 -2.74
C LEU A 9 -5.96 3.87 -4.15
N GLN A 10 -6.93 4.25 -4.97
CA GLN A 10 -6.97 3.78 -6.35
C GLN A 10 -5.76 4.27 -7.14
N ASP A 11 -5.37 5.51 -6.93
CA ASP A 11 -4.19 6.06 -7.60
C ASP A 11 -2.93 5.32 -7.18
N LEU A 12 -2.80 5.01 -5.89
CA LEU A 12 -1.67 4.25 -5.40
C LEU A 12 -1.63 2.87 -6.04
N GLN A 13 -2.77 2.20 -6.13
CA GLN A 13 -2.82 0.88 -6.74
C GLN A 13 -2.39 0.92 -8.20
N LYS A 14 -2.84 1.94 -8.94
CA LYS A 14 -2.42 2.09 -10.33
C LYS A 14 -0.93 2.32 -10.44
N ALA A 15 -0.38 3.13 -9.54
CA ALA A 15 1.04 3.39 -9.53
C ALA A 15 1.83 2.12 -9.24
N LEU A 16 1.36 1.30 -8.31
CA LEU A 16 2.03 0.05 -7.98
C LEU A 16 2.03 -0.92 -9.15
N LEU A 17 0.92 -0.99 -9.88
CA LEU A 17 0.87 -1.84 -11.06
C LEU A 17 1.82 -1.33 -12.13
N SER A 18 1.93 -0.02 -12.29
CA SER A 18 2.84 0.57 -13.27
C SER A 18 4.28 0.28 -12.90
N ILE A 19 4.62 0.39 -11.63
CA ILE A 19 5.97 0.07 -11.15
C ILE A 19 6.28 -1.39 -11.41
N ASN A 20 5.34 -2.26 -11.14
CA ASN A 20 5.53 -3.69 -11.34
C ASN A 20 5.82 -3.99 -12.82
N GLY A 21 5.04 -3.40 -13.72
CA GLY A 21 5.24 -3.59 -15.14
C GLY A 21 6.58 -3.05 -15.63
N ALA A 22 6.95 -1.85 -15.17
CA ALA A 22 8.22 -1.26 -15.54
C ALA A 22 9.39 -2.10 -15.02
N SER A 23 9.24 -2.63 -13.82
CA SER A 23 10.29 -3.43 -13.19
C SER A 23 10.61 -4.67 -13.98
N ARG A 24 9.60 -5.29 -14.56
CA ARG A 24 9.84 -6.48 -15.38
C ARG A 24 10.70 -6.16 -16.58
N ARG A 25 10.47 -4.99 -17.19
CA ARG A 25 11.23 -4.60 -18.38
C ARG A 25 12.63 -4.13 -18.04
N LEU A 26 12.81 -3.58 -16.85
CA LEU A 26 14.11 -3.05 -16.43
C LEU A 26 14.90 -4.00 -15.57
N GLY A 27 14.30 -5.10 -15.12
CA GLY A 27 14.97 -6.03 -14.25
C GLY A 27 15.06 -5.57 -12.80
N ILE A 28 14.20 -4.67 -12.39
CA ILE A 28 14.19 -4.18 -11.01
C ILE A 28 13.50 -5.21 -10.12
N ASN A 29 14.10 -5.47 -8.96
CA ASN A 29 13.50 -6.38 -7.98
C ASN A 29 12.51 -5.63 -7.13
N THR A 30 11.21 -5.77 -7.46
CA THR A 30 10.16 -5.09 -6.70
C THR A 30 10.02 -5.63 -5.29
N GLY A 31 10.53 -6.82 -5.02
CA GLY A 31 10.47 -7.39 -3.67
C GLY A 31 11.24 -6.58 -2.66
N GLU A 32 12.12 -5.70 -3.10
CA GLU A 32 12.88 -4.83 -2.21
C GLU A 32 12.28 -3.44 -2.08
N VAL A 33 11.19 -3.16 -2.79
CA VAL A 33 10.54 -1.86 -2.70
C VAL A 33 9.59 -1.88 -1.51
N VAL A 34 9.74 -0.89 -0.63
CA VAL A 34 8.88 -0.77 0.54
C VAL A 34 8.30 0.64 0.54
N ILE A 35 6.99 0.73 0.68
CA ILE A 35 6.30 2.00 0.82
C ILE A 35 5.82 2.10 2.25
N ILE A 36 6.18 3.19 2.93
CA ILE A 36 5.81 3.39 4.32
C ILE A 36 4.72 4.45 4.38
N LEU A 37 3.58 4.08 4.95
CA LEU A 37 2.44 4.96 5.06
C LEU A 37 2.28 5.45 6.50
N PRO A 38 1.74 6.65 6.68
CA PRO A 38 1.32 7.08 8.00
C PRO A 38 0.36 6.07 8.62
N ARG A 39 0.36 6.00 9.94
CA ARG A 39 -0.41 4.95 10.64
C ARG A 39 -1.89 4.97 10.28
N HIS A 40 -2.49 6.15 10.25
CA HIS A 40 -3.91 6.24 9.93
C HIS A 40 -4.20 5.81 8.51
N ASP A 41 -3.36 6.23 7.59
CA ASP A 41 -3.55 5.86 6.19
C ASP A 41 -3.33 4.38 5.98
N PHE A 42 -2.34 3.81 6.66
CA PHE A 42 -2.10 2.38 6.57
C PHE A 42 -3.33 1.60 7.04
N SER A 43 -3.87 1.98 8.21
CA SER A 43 -5.03 1.28 8.75
C SER A 43 -6.23 1.41 7.84
N TYR A 44 -6.45 2.58 7.26
CA TYR A 44 -7.55 2.79 6.35
C TYR A 44 -7.41 1.91 5.10
N PHE A 45 -6.23 1.92 4.49
CA PHE A 45 -6.00 1.13 3.29
C PHE A 45 -6.18 -0.35 3.57
N LYS A 46 -5.62 -0.80 4.69
CA LYS A 46 -5.71 -2.20 5.05
C LYS A 46 -7.17 -2.62 5.22
N ASN A 47 -7.96 -1.81 5.92
CA ASN A 47 -9.36 -2.12 6.13
C ASN A 47 -10.13 -2.16 4.83
N VAL A 48 -9.90 -1.21 3.93
CA VAL A 48 -10.58 -1.17 2.65
C VAL A 48 -10.25 -2.41 1.83
N LEU A 49 -8.97 -2.78 1.81
CA LEU A 49 -8.54 -3.94 1.03
C LEU A 49 -9.09 -5.24 1.61
N GLU A 50 -9.10 -5.35 2.93
CA GLU A 50 -9.59 -6.58 3.58
C GLU A 50 -11.10 -6.69 3.47
N SER A 51 -11.80 -5.59 3.35
CA SER A 51 -13.25 -5.62 3.17
C SER A 51 -13.66 -6.03 1.77
N GLY A 52 -12.73 -6.04 0.83
CA GLY A 52 -13.04 -6.40 -0.54
C GLY A 52 -13.67 -5.28 -1.35
N ASN A 53 -13.75 -4.08 -0.79
CA ASN A 53 -14.40 -2.96 -1.49
C ASN A 53 -13.49 -2.29 -2.51
N ALA A 54 -12.20 -2.53 -2.45
CA ALA A 54 -11.29 -1.98 -3.44
C ALA A 54 -11.18 -2.95 -4.61
N GLY A 55 -11.14 -2.39 -5.82
CA GLY A 55 -11.09 -3.23 -7.01
C GLY A 55 -9.86 -4.12 -7.08
N LEU A 56 -8.78 -3.74 -6.43
CA LEU A 56 -7.55 -4.49 -6.44
C LEU A 56 -7.32 -5.29 -5.17
N ALA A 57 -8.38 -5.52 -4.39
CA ALA A 57 -8.25 -6.31 -3.17
C ALA A 57 -7.70 -7.71 -3.44
N LYS A 58 -7.92 -8.23 -4.64
CA LYS A 58 -7.41 -9.56 -5.00
C LYS A 58 -5.88 -9.62 -5.03
N PHE A 59 -5.22 -8.47 -5.10
CA PHE A 59 -3.76 -8.42 -5.08
C PHE A 59 -3.21 -8.19 -3.69
N TYR A 60 -4.07 -8.13 -2.69
CA TYR A 60 -3.67 -7.89 -1.31
C TYR A 60 -3.26 -9.20 -0.66
N ILE A 61 -2.12 -9.17 0.03
CA ILE A 61 -1.63 -10.31 0.79
C ILE A 61 -1.29 -9.82 2.18
N HIS A 62 -1.96 -10.39 3.17
CA HIS A 62 -1.68 -10.05 4.56
C HIS A 62 -0.32 -10.62 4.97
N VAL A 63 0.48 -9.81 5.66
CA VAL A 63 1.75 -10.26 6.22
C VAL A 63 1.66 -10.28 7.74
N ASP A 64 1.44 -9.10 8.33
CA ASP A 64 1.23 -9.02 9.77
C ASP A 64 0.49 -7.72 10.08
N ASP A 65 0.42 -7.35 11.36
CA ASP A 65 -0.36 -6.17 11.76
C ASP A 65 0.22 -4.87 11.20
N ASP A 66 1.49 -4.85 10.87
CA ASP A 66 2.18 -3.64 10.45
C ASP A 66 2.56 -3.66 8.98
N THR A 67 2.22 -4.72 8.25
CA THR A 67 2.74 -4.90 6.90
C THR A 67 1.76 -5.70 6.06
N PHE A 68 1.60 -5.31 4.81
CA PHE A 68 0.93 -6.16 3.83
C PHE A 68 1.61 -5.94 2.49
N LYS A 69 1.25 -6.78 1.52
CA LYS A 69 1.74 -6.62 0.16
C LYS A 69 0.58 -6.31 -0.75
N LEU A 70 0.84 -5.45 -1.71
CA LEU A 70 -0.15 -5.10 -2.72
C LEU A 70 0.54 -5.11 -4.06
N SER A 71 0.08 -5.98 -4.95
CA SER A 71 0.71 -6.13 -6.26
C SER A 71 2.20 -6.46 -6.16
N GLY A 72 2.57 -7.23 -5.15
CA GLY A 72 3.94 -7.67 -4.97
C GLY A 72 4.86 -6.67 -4.30
N ILE A 73 4.34 -5.51 -3.94
CA ILE A 73 5.14 -4.47 -3.29
C ILE A 73 4.74 -4.37 -1.83
N THR A 74 5.74 -4.27 -0.97
CA THR A 74 5.51 -4.24 0.47
C THR A 74 5.03 -2.86 0.90
N ILE A 75 3.95 -2.84 1.66
CA ILE A 75 3.40 -1.62 2.26
C ILE A 75 3.53 -1.78 3.77
N SER A 76 4.17 -0.83 4.41
CA SER A 76 4.44 -0.92 5.83
C SER A 76 3.88 0.29 6.56
N ARG A 77 3.48 0.09 7.80
CA ARG A 77 3.03 1.17 8.65
C ARG A 77 4.24 1.90 9.21
N ASN A 78 4.14 3.22 9.30
CA ASN A 78 5.17 4.00 9.96
C ASN A 78 5.13 3.69 11.45
N LYS A 79 6.18 3.07 11.94
CA LYS A 79 6.28 2.66 13.34
C LYS A 79 7.25 3.52 14.11
N GLY A 80 7.67 4.60 13.52
CA GLY A 80 8.73 5.34 14.13
C GLY A 80 8.32 6.15 15.33
N GLU A 81 9.20 6.98 15.67
CA GLU A 81 9.12 7.86 16.82
C GLU A 81 8.00 8.86 16.73
N LEU A 82 7.33 8.89 15.59
CA LEU A 82 6.28 9.87 15.38
C LEU A 82 4.95 9.44 15.95
N SER A 83 4.92 8.35 16.67
CA SER A 83 3.68 7.84 17.21
C SER A 83 2.98 8.87 18.09
N GLU A 84 3.72 9.71 18.74
CA GLU A 84 3.12 10.73 19.59
C GLU A 84 2.35 11.76 18.79
N LEU A 85 2.53 11.80 17.51
CA LEU A 85 1.81 12.73 16.64
C LEU A 85 0.53 12.16 16.08
N GLU A 86 0.23 10.95 16.42
CA GLU A 86 -0.93 10.24 15.87
C GLU A 86 -2.21 10.57 16.57
#